data_c3e1937a7b18ad43ce5be2692ed8120c
#
_entry.id   c3e1937a7b18ad43ce5be2692ed8120c
#
_cell.length_a   1.000
_cell.length_b   1.000
_cell.length_c   1.000
_cell.angle_alpha   90.00
_cell.angle_beta   90.00
_cell.angle_gamma   90.00
#
_symmetry.space_group_name_H-M   'P 1'
#
loop_
_entity.id
_entity.type
_entity.pdbx_description
1 polymer ?
#
loop_
_entity_poly.entity_id
_entity_poly.type
_entity_poly.pdbx_seq_one_letter_code
_entity_poly.pdbx_strand_id
1 'polypeptide(L)'
;KMGKSREQMLESLREFYDGYHFAAQSPDIFNPYSLLNAMAKSKLDYYWFSSGTPTYLIEMLKKFQVMPSEIGSCEADQSEFDAPTEGMSSVMPLLYQSGYITIKGYDPETELYTLDIPNKEIRVGLYRSLLPNYIGMNTVKGTTTIAKMSALIRRNDMDGAMRMLQAYLATVPYCNNVDSEGHYQQMMYVIFSILDNYVDVEVHTPSGRVDM
;
A
#
# COMPACT_ATOMS: atom_id res chain seq x y z
N LYS A 1 -7.06 -0.24 -27.45
CA LYS A 1 -5.64 -0.65 -27.53
C LYS A 1 -4.82 0.44 -26.86
N MET A 2 -4.31 0.20 -25.67
CA MET A 2 -3.52 1.18 -24.87
C MET A 2 -2.09 1.38 -25.39
N GLY A 3 -1.84 1.19 -26.70
CA GLY A 3 -0.50 1.33 -27.30
C GLY A 3 0.55 0.28 -26.89
N LYS A 4 0.15 -0.73 -26.09
CA LYS A 4 1.00 -1.83 -25.62
C LYS A 4 0.78 -3.10 -26.45
N SER A 5 1.80 -3.97 -26.54
CA SER A 5 1.62 -5.33 -27.06
C SER A 5 0.65 -6.12 -26.17
N ARG A 6 0.18 -7.28 -26.66
CA ARG A 6 -0.70 -8.16 -25.86
C ARG A 6 0.00 -8.63 -24.57
N GLU A 7 1.27 -8.98 -24.65
CA GLU A 7 2.07 -9.45 -23.52
C GLU A 7 2.29 -8.35 -22.49
N GLN A 8 2.71 -7.17 -22.94
CA GLN A 8 2.87 -5.99 -22.08
C GLN A 8 1.56 -5.57 -21.40
N MET A 9 0.43 -5.74 -22.09
CA MET A 9 -0.88 -5.46 -21.53
C MET A 9 -1.25 -6.46 -20.44
N LEU A 10 -1.00 -7.76 -20.70
CA LEU A 10 -1.28 -8.83 -19.75
C LEU A 10 -0.45 -8.66 -18.48
N GLU A 11 0.84 -8.35 -18.62
CA GLU A 11 1.73 -8.05 -17.52
C GLU A 11 1.23 -6.85 -16.69
N SER A 12 0.85 -5.75 -17.36
CA SER A 12 0.28 -4.60 -16.67
C SER A 12 -1.04 -4.89 -15.96
N LEU A 13 -1.88 -5.75 -16.53
CA LEU A 13 -3.13 -6.17 -15.88
C LEU A 13 -2.85 -7.04 -14.65
N ARG A 14 -1.85 -7.93 -14.73
CA ARG A 14 -1.41 -8.75 -13.58
C ARG A 14 -0.87 -7.87 -12.47
N GLU A 15 0.07 -6.99 -12.76
CA GLU A 15 0.63 -6.05 -11.79
C GLU A 15 -0.46 -5.24 -11.06
N PHE A 16 -1.48 -4.78 -11.80
CA PHE A 16 -2.52 -3.92 -11.24
C PHE A 16 -3.60 -4.67 -10.50
N TYR A 17 -4.06 -5.84 -10.96
CA TYR A 17 -5.34 -6.42 -10.52
C TYR A 17 -5.27 -7.90 -10.15
N ASP A 18 -4.15 -8.58 -10.37
CA ASP A 18 -3.95 -9.99 -10.01
C ASP A 18 -3.39 -10.12 -8.59
N GLY A 19 -3.18 -11.35 -8.14
CA GLY A 19 -2.42 -11.65 -6.93
C GLY A 19 -3.26 -11.92 -5.69
N TYR A 20 -4.58 -12.07 -5.81
CA TYR A 20 -5.40 -12.57 -4.71
C TYR A 20 -5.29 -14.09 -4.58
N HIS A 21 -5.02 -14.57 -3.37
CA HIS A 21 -5.05 -15.97 -3.00
C HIS A 21 -6.06 -16.20 -1.88
N PHE A 22 -6.86 -17.25 -2.03
CA PHE A 22 -7.86 -17.65 -1.02
C PHE A 22 -7.50 -18.98 -0.31
N ALA A 23 -6.41 -19.62 -0.72
CA ALA A 23 -5.81 -20.78 -0.08
C ALA A 23 -4.33 -20.85 -0.42
N ALA A 24 -3.53 -21.51 0.44
CA ALA A 24 -2.08 -21.62 0.32
C ALA A 24 -1.58 -22.12 -1.05
N GLN A 25 -2.34 -23.00 -1.70
CA GLN A 25 -1.98 -23.62 -2.99
C GLN A 25 -2.88 -23.15 -4.14
N SER A 26 -3.68 -22.09 -3.96
CA SER A 26 -4.50 -21.56 -5.05
C SER A 26 -3.64 -20.76 -6.05
N PRO A 27 -4.03 -20.69 -7.32
CA PRO A 27 -3.42 -19.76 -8.25
C PRO A 27 -3.80 -18.32 -7.88
N ASP A 28 -3.01 -17.35 -8.39
CA ASP A 28 -3.37 -15.94 -8.36
C ASP A 28 -4.72 -15.69 -9.07
N ILE A 29 -5.56 -14.88 -8.46
CA ILE A 29 -6.88 -14.53 -8.97
C ILE A 29 -6.97 -13.02 -9.14
N PHE A 30 -7.45 -12.61 -10.32
CA PHE A 30 -7.72 -11.21 -10.61
C PHE A 30 -8.90 -10.67 -9.80
N ASN A 31 -8.83 -9.40 -9.41
CA ASN A 31 -10.03 -8.68 -9.01
C ASN A 31 -10.95 -8.50 -10.23
N PRO A 32 -12.11 -9.21 -10.29
CA PRO A 32 -12.94 -9.20 -11.48
C PRO A 32 -13.57 -7.82 -11.75
N TYR A 33 -13.92 -7.09 -10.70
CA TYR A 33 -14.51 -5.74 -10.83
C TYR A 33 -13.53 -4.77 -11.48
N SER A 34 -12.30 -4.70 -10.99
CA SER A 34 -11.27 -3.78 -11.50
C SER A 34 -10.81 -4.18 -12.89
N LEU A 35 -10.62 -5.48 -13.14
CA LEU A 35 -10.25 -6.02 -14.45
C LEU A 35 -11.30 -5.68 -15.52
N LEU A 36 -12.59 -5.92 -15.26
CA LEU A 36 -13.68 -5.62 -16.19
C LEU A 36 -13.80 -4.12 -16.48
N ASN A 37 -13.65 -3.27 -15.46
CA ASN A 37 -13.63 -1.82 -15.65
C ASN A 37 -12.44 -1.36 -16.50
N ALA A 38 -11.24 -1.92 -16.26
CA ALA A 38 -10.05 -1.60 -17.05
C ALA A 38 -10.22 -1.99 -18.52
N MET A 39 -10.81 -3.15 -18.78
CA MET A 39 -11.13 -3.61 -20.14
C MET A 39 -12.18 -2.74 -20.79
N ALA A 40 -13.28 -2.45 -20.12
CA ALA A 40 -14.38 -1.64 -20.66
C ALA A 40 -13.94 -0.21 -20.99
N LYS A 41 -13.15 0.40 -20.10
CA LYS A 41 -12.68 1.80 -20.25
C LYS A 41 -11.36 1.90 -21.01
N SER A 42 -10.72 0.78 -21.35
CA SER A 42 -9.39 0.75 -21.98
C SER A 42 -8.35 1.59 -21.22
N LYS A 43 -8.39 1.56 -19.89
CA LYS A 43 -7.53 2.36 -19.00
C LYS A 43 -7.20 1.56 -17.75
N LEU A 44 -5.91 1.56 -17.31
CA LEU A 44 -5.51 1.11 -15.98
C LEU A 44 -5.78 2.24 -14.98
N ASP A 45 -6.53 1.94 -13.93
CA ASP A 45 -6.89 2.92 -12.90
C ASP A 45 -7.23 2.18 -11.59
N TYR A 46 -7.43 2.93 -10.49
CA TYR A 46 -7.72 2.40 -9.14
C TYR A 46 -9.24 2.29 -8.94
N TYR A 47 -9.87 1.36 -9.66
CA TYR A 47 -11.32 1.22 -9.70
C TYR A 47 -11.95 0.80 -8.38
N TRP A 48 -11.27 -0.06 -7.65
CA TRP A 48 -11.77 -0.56 -6.37
C TRP A 48 -11.96 0.57 -5.34
N PHE A 49 -11.03 1.53 -5.31
CA PHE A 49 -11.11 2.70 -4.43
C PHE A 49 -12.06 3.80 -4.93
N SER A 50 -12.55 3.71 -6.17
CA SER A 50 -13.53 4.69 -6.70
C SER A 50 -14.92 4.56 -6.06
N SER A 51 -15.20 3.47 -5.37
CA SER A 51 -16.47 3.20 -4.70
C SER A 51 -16.60 3.86 -3.31
N GLY A 52 -15.51 4.38 -2.75
CA GLY A 52 -15.50 5.08 -1.45
C GLY A 52 -14.14 5.10 -0.77
N THR A 53 -13.97 6.02 0.17
CA THR A 53 -12.79 6.07 1.04
C THR A 53 -12.96 5.02 2.15
N PRO A 54 -11.93 4.23 2.47
CA PRO A 54 -12.02 3.21 3.51
C PRO A 54 -11.97 3.80 4.93
N THR A 55 -12.93 4.68 5.25
CA THR A 55 -12.96 5.45 6.51
C THR A 55 -12.92 4.54 7.74
N TYR A 56 -13.73 3.47 7.72
CA TYR A 56 -13.77 2.51 8.81
C TYR A 56 -12.42 1.80 9.01
N LEU A 57 -11.75 1.39 7.93
CA LEU A 57 -10.42 0.80 8.03
C LEU A 57 -9.42 1.79 8.64
N ILE A 58 -9.43 3.04 8.19
CA ILE A 58 -8.53 4.09 8.72
C ILE A 58 -8.76 4.31 10.22
N GLU A 59 -10.01 4.31 10.68
CA GLU A 59 -10.36 4.39 12.09
C GLU A 59 -9.84 3.19 12.88
N MET A 60 -9.94 2.00 12.34
CA MET A 60 -9.43 0.78 12.97
C MET A 60 -7.91 0.73 13.02
N LEU A 61 -7.21 1.12 11.95
CA LEU A 61 -5.76 1.25 11.96
C LEU A 61 -5.28 2.19 13.08
N LYS A 62 -5.96 3.32 13.25
CA LYS A 62 -5.67 4.25 14.35
C LYS A 62 -5.96 3.65 15.74
N LYS A 63 -7.11 2.98 15.88
CA LYS A 63 -7.53 2.35 17.14
C LYS A 63 -6.54 1.29 17.60
N PHE A 64 -6.05 0.47 16.67
CA PHE A 64 -5.08 -0.57 16.94
C PHE A 64 -3.62 -0.11 16.84
N GLN A 65 -3.40 1.20 16.57
CA GLN A 65 -2.08 1.82 16.46
C GLN A 65 -1.17 1.16 15.40
N VAL A 66 -1.76 0.63 14.33
CA VAL A 66 -1.02 -0.01 13.24
C VAL A 66 -0.38 1.05 12.35
N MET A 67 0.93 0.93 12.16
CA MET A 67 1.69 1.81 11.29
C MET A 67 1.54 1.40 9.82
N PRO A 68 1.59 2.34 8.87
CA PRO A 68 1.53 2.01 7.44
C PRO A 68 2.54 0.96 6.99
N SER A 69 3.76 0.97 7.52
CA SER A 69 4.82 0.01 7.22
C SER A 69 4.53 -1.42 7.73
N GLU A 70 3.61 -1.57 8.66
CA GLU A 70 3.19 -2.87 9.21
C GLU A 70 2.06 -3.51 8.40
N ILE A 71 1.51 -2.77 7.41
CA ILE A 71 0.45 -3.29 6.54
C ILE A 71 1.07 -4.06 5.38
N GLY A 72 0.97 -5.36 5.43
CA GLY A 72 1.56 -6.28 4.46
C GLY A 72 2.83 -6.94 4.99
N SER A 73 3.33 -7.94 4.28
CA SER A 73 4.56 -8.68 4.60
C SER A 73 4.62 -9.18 6.05
N CYS A 74 3.52 -9.75 6.55
CA CYS A 74 3.41 -10.28 7.90
C CYS A 74 3.13 -11.79 7.89
N GLU A 75 3.55 -12.46 8.96
CA GLU A 75 3.23 -13.86 9.21
C GLU A 75 2.13 -13.94 10.26
N ALA A 76 1.19 -14.85 10.05
CA ALA A 76 0.06 -15.04 10.96
C ALA A 76 -0.47 -16.47 10.93
N ASP A 77 -1.01 -16.91 12.05
CA ASP A 77 -1.83 -18.12 12.12
C ASP A 77 -3.20 -17.87 11.47
N GLN A 78 -3.81 -18.93 10.92
CA GLN A 78 -5.12 -18.79 10.25
C GLN A 78 -6.18 -18.19 11.19
N SER A 79 -6.15 -18.52 12.47
CA SER A 79 -7.12 -18.00 13.45
C SER A 79 -6.98 -16.50 13.70
N GLU A 80 -5.83 -15.89 13.37
CA GLU A 80 -5.58 -14.46 13.55
C GLU A 80 -6.19 -13.61 12.44
N PHE A 81 -6.19 -14.08 11.18
CA PHE A 81 -6.71 -13.32 10.05
C PHE A 81 -8.09 -13.77 9.54
N ASP A 82 -8.48 -15.02 9.82
CA ASP A 82 -9.80 -15.56 9.43
C ASP A 82 -10.81 -15.52 10.60
N ALA A 83 -10.54 -14.72 11.61
CA ALA A 83 -11.42 -14.49 12.75
C ALA A 83 -12.59 -13.56 12.39
N PRO A 84 -13.75 -13.66 13.10
CA PRO A 84 -14.83 -12.69 12.96
C PRO A 84 -14.35 -11.25 13.26
N THR A 85 -14.79 -10.29 12.46
CA THR A 85 -14.46 -8.87 12.67
C THR A 85 -15.19 -8.25 13.86
N GLU A 86 -16.23 -8.92 14.38
CA GLU A 86 -16.93 -8.54 15.60
C GLU A 86 -16.07 -8.88 16.82
N GLY A 87 -15.68 -7.85 17.58
CA GLY A 87 -14.84 -8.03 18.77
C GLY A 87 -13.37 -8.36 18.48
N MET A 88 -12.88 -8.07 17.28
CA MET A 88 -11.48 -8.33 16.89
C MET A 88 -10.48 -7.67 17.84
N SER A 89 -9.40 -8.39 18.16
CA SER A 89 -8.27 -7.94 18.97
C SER A 89 -7.17 -7.26 18.16
N SER A 90 -7.19 -7.41 16.83
CA SER A 90 -6.26 -6.80 15.89
C SER A 90 -7.00 -6.36 14.62
N VAL A 91 -6.35 -5.59 13.76
CA VAL A 91 -6.93 -5.15 12.48
C VAL A 91 -6.81 -6.22 11.38
N MET A 92 -6.06 -7.28 11.63
CA MET A 92 -5.73 -8.33 10.66
C MET A 92 -6.96 -8.95 9.99
N PRO A 93 -8.01 -9.40 10.74
CA PRO A 93 -9.21 -9.96 10.12
C PRO A 93 -9.91 -8.97 9.19
N LEU A 94 -9.95 -7.69 9.56
CA LEU A 94 -10.54 -6.66 8.71
C LEU A 94 -9.75 -6.47 7.42
N LEU A 95 -8.43 -6.39 7.49
CA LEU A 95 -7.56 -6.25 6.32
C LEU A 95 -7.72 -7.43 5.36
N TYR A 96 -7.74 -8.65 5.88
CA TYR A 96 -7.85 -9.86 5.06
C TYR A 96 -9.25 -10.01 4.43
N GLN A 97 -10.30 -9.95 5.24
CA GLN A 97 -11.67 -10.16 4.76
C GLN A 97 -12.17 -9.03 3.85
N SER A 98 -11.60 -7.83 3.99
CA SER A 98 -11.87 -6.71 3.08
C SER A 98 -10.94 -6.68 1.86
N GLY A 99 -10.02 -7.65 1.71
CA GLY A 99 -9.16 -7.78 0.53
C GLY A 99 -8.02 -6.76 0.43
N TYR A 100 -7.61 -6.14 1.55
CA TYR A 100 -6.42 -5.28 1.58
C TYR A 100 -5.12 -6.08 1.65
N ILE A 101 -5.18 -7.25 2.31
CA ILE A 101 -4.12 -8.25 2.31
C ILE A 101 -4.66 -9.60 1.86
N THR A 102 -3.78 -10.47 1.42
CA THR A 102 -4.10 -11.80 0.94
C THR A 102 -2.99 -12.78 1.30
N ILE A 103 -3.24 -14.07 1.22
CA ILE A 103 -2.25 -15.11 1.40
C ILE A 103 -1.22 -15.03 0.27
N LYS A 104 0.07 -15.04 0.59
CA LYS A 104 1.19 -15.10 -0.37
C LYS A 104 2.02 -16.37 -0.21
N GLY A 105 1.95 -17.02 0.94
CA GLY A 105 2.66 -18.25 1.22
C GLY A 105 2.11 -18.96 2.43
N TYR A 106 2.59 -20.20 2.61
CA TYR A 106 2.34 -21.01 3.78
C TYR A 106 3.56 -21.86 4.06
N ASP A 107 4.04 -21.83 5.28
CA ASP A 107 5.13 -22.68 5.75
C ASP A 107 4.55 -23.87 6.54
N PRO A 108 4.69 -25.11 6.02
CA PRO A 108 4.17 -26.30 6.70
C PRO A 108 4.96 -26.69 7.97
N GLU A 109 6.17 -26.15 8.19
CA GLU A 109 6.96 -26.44 9.40
C GLU A 109 6.50 -25.60 10.58
N THR A 110 6.17 -24.32 10.34
CA THR A 110 5.68 -23.40 11.36
C THR A 110 4.16 -23.28 11.40
N GLU A 111 3.46 -23.80 10.39
CA GLU A 111 2.02 -23.67 10.16
C GLU A 111 1.57 -22.19 9.99
N LEU A 112 2.50 -21.27 9.66
CA LEU A 112 2.23 -19.87 9.47
C LEU A 112 1.94 -19.52 7.99
N TYR A 113 1.06 -18.57 7.80
CA TYR A 113 0.76 -17.96 6.51
C TYR A 113 1.52 -16.65 6.37
N THR A 114 2.14 -16.44 5.21
CA THR A 114 2.66 -15.14 4.82
C THR A 114 1.52 -14.36 4.16
N LEU A 115 1.24 -13.18 4.67
CA LEU A 115 0.21 -12.28 4.15
C LEU A 115 0.87 -11.01 3.60
N ASP A 116 0.38 -10.51 2.46
CA ASP A 116 0.82 -9.24 1.91
C ASP A 116 -0.29 -8.59 1.07
N ILE A 117 -0.08 -7.34 0.68
CA ILE A 117 -0.96 -6.59 -0.20
C ILE A 117 -1.01 -7.29 -1.58
N PRO A 118 -2.21 -7.57 -2.11
CA PRO A 118 -2.35 -8.40 -3.31
C PRO A 118 -1.68 -7.83 -4.56
N ASN A 119 -1.82 -6.52 -4.80
CA ASN A 119 -1.43 -5.90 -6.07
C ASN A 119 -1.26 -4.38 -5.95
N LYS A 120 -0.85 -3.78 -7.06
CA LYS A 120 -0.59 -2.34 -7.17
C LYS A 120 -1.82 -1.47 -6.93
N GLU A 121 -3.01 -1.88 -7.40
CA GLU A 121 -4.24 -1.13 -7.17
C GLU A 121 -4.48 -0.94 -5.69
N ILE A 122 -4.41 -2.03 -4.93
CA ILE A 122 -4.65 -2.00 -3.49
C ILE A 122 -3.55 -1.23 -2.77
N ARG A 123 -2.29 -1.49 -3.08
CA ARG A 123 -1.14 -0.80 -2.48
C ARG A 123 -1.25 0.71 -2.62
N VAL A 124 -1.31 1.19 -3.84
CA VAL A 124 -1.34 2.64 -4.11
C VAL A 124 -2.63 3.29 -3.61
N GLY A 125 -3.77 2.61 -3.76
CA GLY A 125 -5.07 3.13 -3.30
C GLY A 125 -5.14 3.25 -1.78
N LEU A 126 -4.65 2.23 -1.06
CA LEU A 126 -4.59 2.23 0.41
C LEU A 126 -3.71 3.38 0.92
N TYR A 127 -2.46 3.48 0.45
CA TYR A 127 -1.55 4.53 0.91
C TYR A 127 -2.01 5.94 0.53
N ARG A 128 -2.64 6.13 -0.63
CA ARG A 128 -3.32 7.40 -0.96
C ARG A 128 -4.43 7.76 0.02
N SER A 129 -5.16 6.76 0.51
CA SER A 129 -6.22 6.97 1.50
C SER A 129 -5.68 7.26 2.90
N LEU A 130 -4.48 6.74 3.22
CA LEU A 130 -3.81 7.00 4.49
C LEU A 130 -3.10 8.37 4.53
N LEU A 131 -2.63 8.86 3.39
CA LEU A 131 -1.83 10.08 3.27
C LEU A 131 -2.38 11.30 4.05
N PRO A 132 -3.69 11.64 4.00
CA PRO A 132 -4.24 12.76 4.74
C PRO A 132 -4.08 12.66 6.26
N ASN A 133 -4.03 11.43 6.78
CA ASN A 133 -3.94 11.18 8.21
C ASN A 133 -2.52 11.41 8.77
N TYR A 134 -1.50 11.32 7.90
CA TYR A 134 -0.11 11.50 8.27
C TYR A 134 0.42 12.91 7.96
N ILE A 135 -0.15 13.59 6.96
CA ILE A 135 0.36 14.88 6.50
C ILE A 135 -0.46 16.06 7.03
N GLY A 136 -1.65 15.82 7.57
CA GLY A 136 -2.50 16.87 8.16
C GLY A 136 -2.91 17.98 7.18
N MET A 137 -2.73 17.77 5.87
CA MET A 137 -2.95 18.76 4.82
C MET A 137 -4.05 18.34 3.84
N ASN A 138 -4.54 19.33 3.11
CA ASN A 138 -5.54 19.18 2.06
C ASN A 138 -5.10 18.08 1.06
N THR A 139 -5.82 16.99 1.00
CA THR A 139 -5.56 15.76 0.21
C THR A 139 -5.18 16.06 -1.25
N VAL A 140 -5.79 17.11 -1.83
CA VAL A 140 -5.57 17.52 -3.23
C VAL A 140 -4.13 17.98 -3.46
N LYS A 141 -3.54 18.75 -2.54
CA LYS A 141 -2.15 19.22 -2.69
C LYS A 141 -1.15 18.07 -2.56
N GLY A 142 -1.37 17.15 -1.61
CA GLY A 142 -0.52 15.97 -1.43
C GLY A 142 -0.48 15.10 -2.67
N THR A 143 -1.62 14.68 -3.17
CA THR A 143 -1.73 13.83 -4.37
C THR A 143 -1.11 14.49 -5.60
N THR A 144 -1.33 15.81 -5.79
CA THR A 144 -0.74 16.56 -6.92
C THR A 144 0.78 16.61 -6.82
N THR A 145 1.33 16.83 -5.63
CA THR A 145 2.78 16.89 -5.40
C THR A 145 3.42 15.53 -5.69
N ILE A 146 2.86 14.44 -5.19
CA ILE A 146 3.35 13.08 -5.44
C ILE A 146 3.30 12.74 -6.94
N ALA A 147 2.23 13.12 -7.63
CA ALA A 147 2.12 12.92 -9.09
C ALA A 147 3.21 13.68 -9.86
N LYS A 148 3.53 14.90 -9.46
CA LYS A 148 4.63 15.69 -10.05
C LYS A 148 5.99 15.07 -9.74
N MET A 149 6.23 14.61 -8.51
CA MET A 149 7.47 13.89 -8.14
C MET A 149 7.64 12.64 -9.00
N SER A 150 6.59 11.83 -9.14
CA SER A 150 6.59 10.65 -10.01
C SER A 150 6.94 11.00 -11.46
N ALA A 151 6.46 12.13 -11.97
CA ALA A 151 6.81 12.60 -13.33
C ALA A 151 8.29 13.01 -13.45
N LEU A 152 8.88 13.62 -12.42
CA LEU A 152 10.30 13.97 -12.38
C LEU A 152 11.19 12.72 -12.34
N ILE A 153 10.84 11.75 -11.49
CA ILE A 153 11.54 10.45 -11.39
C ILE A 153 11.55 9.76 -12.76
N ARG A 154 10.38 9.66 -13.44
CA ARG A 154 10.30 9.05 -14.78
C ARG A 154 11.12 9.77 -15.85
N ARG A 155 11.42 11.05 -15.65
CA ARG A 155 12.30 11.85 -16.52
C ARG A 155 13.77 11.79 -16.09
N ASN A 156 14.10 10.97 -15.09
CA ASN A 156 15.43 10.85 -14.49
C ASN A 156 15.92 12.16 -13.84
N ASP A 157 15.00 13.05 -13.43
CA ASP A 157 15.30 14.29 -12.68
C ASP A 157 15.13 14.02 -11.18
N MET A 158 16.09 13.29 -10.60
CA MET A 158 16.08 12.95 -9.18
C MET A 158 16.29 14.20 -8.30
N ASP A 159 17.12 15.13 -8.73
CA ASP A 159 17.37 16.38 -7.99
C ASP A 159 16.09 17.22 -7.89
N GLY A 160 15.34 17.32 -8.98
CA GLY A 160 14.05 17.99 -9.00
C GLY A 160 13.02 17.30 -8.08
N ALA A 161 12.99 15.97 -8.10
CA ALA A 161 12.12 15.19 -7.24
C ALA A 161 12.45 15.39 -5.76
N MET A 162 13.73 15.34 -5.38
CA MET A 162 14.21 15.54 -4.01
C MET A 162 13.94 16.98 -3.51
N ARG A 163 14.16 18.00 -4.32
CA ARG A 163 13.79 19.38 -3.96
C ARG A 163 12.29 19.54 -3.73
N MET A 164 11.46 18.86 -4.55
CA MET A 164 10.02 18.89 -4.38
C MET A 164 9.58 18.16 -3.10
N LEU A 165 10.19 17.03 -2.78
CA LEU A 165 9.97 16.29 -1.54
C LEU A 165 10.35 17.15 -0.32
N GLN A 166 11.53 17.76 -0.32
CA GLN A 166 11.98 18.64 0.76
C GLN A 166 11.01 19.82 0.97
N ALA A 167 10.58 20.47 -0.10
CA ALA A 167 9.61 21.56 -0.03
C ALA A 167 8.25 21.08 0.51
N TYR A 168 7.86 19.87 0.16
CA TYR A 168 6.62 19.26 0.64
C TYR A 168 6.68 18.91 2.13
N LEU A 169 7.76 18.30 2.58
CA LEU A 169 7.99 17.98 3.99
C LEU A 169 8.06 19.25 4.86
N ALA A 170 8.63 20.34 4.34
CA ALA A 170 8.67 21.63 5.04
C ALA A 170 7.28 22.26 5.27
N THR A 171 6.24 21.79 4.57
CA THR A 171 4.86 22.24 4.78
C THR A 171 4.11 21.45 5.85
N VAL A 172 4.68 20.33 6.31
CA VAL A 172 4.10 19.50 7.35
C VAL A 172 4.29 20.20 8.69
N PRO A 173 3.21 20.42 9.48
CA PRO A 173 3.35 21.02 10.79
C PRO A 173 4.26 20.17 11.68
N TYR A 174 5.19 20.80 12.38
CA TYR A 174 6.00 20.11 13.37
C TYR A 174 5.10 19.61 14.50
N CYS A 175 4.96 18.30 14.60
CA CYS A 175 4.22 17.70 15.69
C CYS A 175 5.11 17.71 16.94
N ASN A 176 4.72 18.44 17.98
CA ASN A 176 5.40 18.45 19.27
C ASN A 176 5.27 17.12 20.05
N ASN A 177 4.93 16.04 19.39
CA ASN A 177 4.80 14.72 19.99
C ASN A 177 6.18 14.05 20.08
N VAL A 178 6.34 13.23 21.12
CA VAL A 178 7.58 12.59 21.59
C VAL A 178 8.29 11.74 20.53
N ASP A 179 7.61 11.40 19.43
CA ASP A 179 8.15 10.58 18.32
C ASP A 179 8.02 11.29 16.97
N SER A 180 8.72 12.40 16.82
CA SER A 180 8.75 13.12 15.53
C SER A 180 9.47 12.33 14.42
N GLU A 181 10.48 11.55 14.75
CA GLU A 181 11.27 10.76 13.79
C GLU A 181 10.43 9.63 13.20
N GLY A 182 9.76 8.83 14.04
CA GLY A 182 8.86 7.78 13.57
C GLY A 182 7.71 8.31 12.72
N HIS A 183 7.18 9.49 13.04
CA HIS A 183 6.15 10.12 12.20
C HIS A 183 6.66 10.47 10.79
N TYR A 184 7.86 11.07 10.68
CA TYR A 184 8.46 11.38 9.38
C TYR A 184 8.80 10.11 8.59
N GLN A 185 9.29 9.08 9.25
CA GLN A 185 9.58 7.78 8.65
C GLN A 185 8.33 7.15 8.04
N GLN A 186 7.22 7.11 8.78
CA GLN A 186 5.95 6.57 8.27
C GLN A 186 5.39 7.41 7.11
N MET A 187 5.52 8.72 7.17
CA MET A 187 5.12 9.61 6.09
C MET A 187 5.95 9.38 4.83
N MET A 188 7.26 9.24 4.95
CA MET A 188 8.16 8.90 3.84
C MET A 188 7.79 7.55 3.25
N TYR A 189 7.55 6.54 4.08
CA TYR A 189 7.09 5.23 3.65
C TYR A 189 5.82 5.33 2.80
N VAL A 190 4.81 6.06 3.26
CA VAL A 190 3.56 6.27 2.51
C VAL A 190 3.80 6.97 1.18
N ILE A 191 4.63 8.03 1.15
CA ILE A 191 4.94 8.77 -0.06
C ILE A 191 5.64 7.87 -1.08
N PHE A 192 6.68 7.14 -0.69
CA PHE A 192 7.43 6.26 -1.59
C PHE A 192 6.58 5.07 -2.06
N SER A 193 5.72 4.53 -1.20
CA SER A 193 4.77 3.47 -1.59
C SER A 193 3.77 3.95 -2.66
N ILE A 194 3.33 5.21 -2.59
CA ILE A 194 2.48 5.81 -3.63
C ILE A 194 3.26 6.08 -4.93
N LEU A 195 4.55 6.41 -4.83
CA LEU A 195 5.43 6.61 -5.97
C LEU A 195 5.76 5.29 -6.70
N ASP A 196 5.29 4.17 -6.15
CA ASP A 196 5.52 2.83 -6.69
C ASP A 196 7.00 2.40 -6.63
N ASN A 197 7.70 2.93 -5.67
CA ASN A 197 9.06 2.49 -5.34
C ASN A 197 8.97 1.48 -4.21
N TYR A 198 9.80 0.44 -4.30
CA TYR A 198 9.95 -0.51 -3.20
C TYR A 198 10.73 0.18 -2.08
N VAL A 199 10.16 0.18 -0.88
CA VAL A 199 10.77 0.81 0.31
C VAL A 199 10.62 -0.14 1.48
N ASP A 200 11.76 -0.57 2.02
CA ASP A 200 11.82 -1.29 3.27
C ASP A 200 12.23 -0.32 4.39
N VAL A 201 11.51 -0.39 5.49
CA VAL A 201 11.79 0.43 6.68
C VAL A 201 12.56 -0.42 7.69
N GLU A 202 13.68 0.12 8.18
CA GLU A 202 14.48 -0.51 9.24
C GLU A 202 14.96 -1.93 8.93
N VAL A 203 15.54 -2.12 7.76
CA VAL A 203 16.08 -3.44 7.36
C VAL A 203 17.23 -3.86 8.28
N HIS A 204 17.05 -4.94 9.01
CA HIS A 204 18.12 -5.54 9.79
C HIS A 204 19.07 -6.30 8.87
N THR A 205 20.33 -5.88 8.84
CA THR A 205 21.40 -6.57 8.13
C THR A 205 22.33 -7.26 9.13
N PRO A 206 23.13 -8.27 8.72
CA PRO A 206 24.10 -8.90 9.61
C PRO A 206 25.11 -7.94 10.22
N SER A 207 25.27 -6.76 9.64
CA SER A 207 26.26 -5.73 10.05
C SER A 207 25.62 -4.54 10.78
N GLY A 208 24.29 -4.53 10.96
CA GLY A 208 23.58 -3.42 11.62
C GLY A 208 22.18 -3.20 11.09
N ARG A 209 21.60 -2.05 11.47
CA ARG A 209 20.28 -1.59 11.03
C ARG A 209 20.47 -0.55 9.93
N VAL A 210 19.69 -0.64 8.88
CA VAL A 210 19.63 0.35 7.81
C VAL A 210 18.29 1.08 7.94
N ASP A 211 18.36 2.38 8.19
CA ASP A 211 17.20 3.26 8.12
C ASP A 211 16.81 3.45 6.65
N MET A 212 15.54 3.79 6.41
CA MET A 212 14.94 3.98 5.09
C MET A 212 15.70 4.98 4.20
#